data_1de6419351474d620a86ad8125b7beeb
#
_entry.id   1de6419351474d620a86ad8125b7beeb
#
_cell.length_a   1.000
_cell.length_b   1.000
_cell.length_c   1.000
_cell.angle_alpha   90.00
_cell.angle_beta   90.00
_cell.angle_gamma   90.00
#
_symmetry.space_group_name_H-M   'P 1'
#
loop_
_entity.id
_entity.type
_entity.pdbx_description
1 polymer ?
#
loop_
_entity_poly.entity_id
_entity_poly.type
_entity_poly.pdbx_seq_one_letter_code
_entity_poly.pdbx_strand_id
1 'polypeptide(L)'
;FGWPYFIGENRGYPYYDYATNTLHEENNPAKPLNKSVNNTGLTELPPAQPAFISYPYGVSDKFPEVGTGSRCAVGGPVYHQDDFKNAKRAFPAYYEGKWLAADLSRGWIMSISMDKNGNYKSMERFLPSYQAIEPIDIKFGPDGDLYVLEYGSNWFRKSDNAKLVRIEYNSGNRTPVVKAKASASGGALPFKVQLSSAGTIDYDG
;
A
#
# COMPACT_ATOMS: atom_id res chain seq x y z
N PHE A 1 16.32 -9.53 3.79
CA PHE A 1 16.85 -9.62 2.43
C PHE A 1 17.68 -10.87 2.31
N GLY A 2 17.77 -11.51 1.16
CA GLY A 2 18.52 -12.77 1.01
C GLY A 2 18.08 -13.59 -0.20
N TRP A 3 17.15 -13.04 -1.01
CA TRP A 3 16.80 -13.66 -2.28
C TRP A 3 18.06 -13.79 -3.17
N PRO A 4 18.29 -14.91 -3.85
CA PRO A 4 17.39 -16.07 -3.97
C PRO A 4 17.58 -17.17 -2.91
N TYR A 5 18.45 -16.99 -1.93
CA TYR A 5 18.80 -18.04 -0.96
C TYR A 5 17.78 -18.18 0.18
N PHE A 6 17.10 -17.06 0.55
CA PHE A 6 16.21 -16.99 1.70
C PHE A 6 14.92 -16.23 1.38
N ILE A 7 13.85 -16.57 2.12
CA ILE A 7 12.57 -15.89 2.08
C ILE A 7 12.02 -15.68 3.49
N GLY A 8 11.24 -14.62 3.69
CA GLY A 8 10.54 -14.32 4.93
C GLY A 8 11.48 -14.19 6.13
N GLU A 9 11.30 -15.02 7.13
CA GLU A 9 12.11 -15.06 8.36
C GLU A 9 13.38 -15.92 8.19
N ASN A 10 14.13 -15.70 7.12
CA ASN A 10 15.35 -16.42 6.78
C ASN A 10 15.15 -17.92 6.52
N ARG A 11 13.98 -18.34 6.05
CA ARG A 11 13.79 -19.71 5.56
C ARG A 11 14.71 -19.93 4.36
N GLY A 12 15.64 -20.88 4.48
CA GLY A 12 16.58 -21.24 3.42
C GLY A 12 15.89 -21.97 2.27
N TYR A 13 16.36 -21.69 1.06
CA TYR A 13 16.11 -22.56 -0.08
C TYR A 13 17.28 -23.51 -0.26
N PRO A 14 17.03 -24.77 -0.67
CA PRO A 14 18.09 -25.69 -1.03
C PRO A 14 18.79 -25.22 -2.31
N TYR A 15 20.08 -25.46 -2.39
CA TYR A 15 20.84 -25.26 -3.63
C TYR A 15 20.49 -26.40 -4.61
N TYR A 16 20.10 -26.02 -5.82
CA TYR A 16 19.85 -26.98 -6.90
C TYR A 16 20.94 -26.87 -7.96
N ASP A 17 21.64 -27.99 -8.19
CA ASP A 17 22.63 -28.11 -9.25
C ASP A 17 21.95 -28.60 -10.53
N TYR A 18 21.81 -27.71 -11.50
CA TYR A 18 21.17 -27.99 -12.77
C TYR A 18 22.01 -28.90 -13.69
N ALA A 19 23.33 -28.98 -13.50
CA ALA A 19 24.18 -29.82 -14.32
C ALA A 19 24.04 -31.30 -13.95
N THR A 20 23.85 -31.56 -12.67
CA THR A 20 23.73 -32.94 -12.13
C THR A 20 22.27 -33.30 -11.75
N ASN A 21 21.35 -32.35 -11.86
CA ASN A 21 19.95 -32.47 -11.37
C ASN A 21 19.87 -32.88 -9.89
N THR A 22 20.79 -32.35 -9.07
CA THR A 22 20.89 -32.71 -7.66
C THR A 22 20.39 -31.57 -6.77
N LEU A 23 19.50 -31.93 -5.83
CA LEU A 23 19.07 -31.06 -4.74
C LEU A 23 20.06 -31.22 -3.57
N HIS A 24 20.65 -30.11 -3.13
CA HIS A 24 21.58 -30.07 -2.00
C HIS A 24 20.88 -29.59 -0.72
N GLU A 25 21.66 -29.39 0.33
CA GLU A 25 21.19 -28.83 1.59
C GLU A 25 20.68 -27.39 1.44
N GLU A 26 19.82 -26.97 2.37
CA GLU A 26 19.34 -25.59 2.45
C GLU A 26 20.49 -24.61 2.74
N ASN A 27 20.40 -23.41 2.19
CA ASN A 27 21.35 -22.36 2.48
C ASN A 27 21.28 -21.96 3.96
N ASN A 28 22.43 -21.83 4.60
CA ASN A 28 22.54 -21.41 5.99
C ASN A 28 22.44 -19.88 6.11
N PRO A 29 21.43 -19.32 6.79
CA PRO A 29 21.27 -17.86 6.88
C PRO A 29 22.35 -17.18 7.72
N ALA A 30 23.01 -17.87 8.64
CA ALA A 30 24.13 -17.31 9.43
C ALA A 30 25.43 -17.19 8.63
N LYS A 31 25.60 -18.04 7.61
CA LYS A 31 26.79 -18.09 6.74
C LYS A 31 26.39 -18.44 5.30
N PRO A 32 25.72 -17.53 4.59
CA PRO A 32 25.33 -17.79 3.22
C PRO A 32 26.57 -17.87 2.32
N LEU A 33 26.58 -18.81 1.37
CA LEU A 33 27.67 -18.98 0.42
C LEU A 33 27.21 -18.66 -0.99
N ASN A 34 27.88 -17.72 -1.64
CA ASN A 34 27.72 -17.47 -3.06
C ASN A 34 28.60 -18.42 -3.87
N LYS A 35 28.02 -19.50 -4.37
CA LYS A 35 28.67 -20.53 -5.17
C LYS A 35 28.57 -20.30 -6.68
N SER A 36 28.09 -19.12 -7.11
CA SER A 36 27.97 -18.81 -8.53
C SER A 36 29.34 -18.85 -9.22
N VAL A 37 29.41 -19.48 -10.36
CA VAL A 37 30.62 -19.50 -11.22
C VAL A 37 31.00 -18.11 -11.73
N ASN A 38 30.04 -17.19 -11.74
CA ASN A 38 30.21 -15.79 -12.15
C ASN A 38 30.49 -14.85 -10.96
N ASN A 39 30.71 -15.41 -9.76
CA ASN A 39 30.97 -14.60 -8.58
C ASN A 39 32.34 -13.93 -8.65
N THR A 40 32.36 -12.60 -8.66
CA THR A 40 33.57 -11.77 -8.61
C THR A 40 33.75 -11.06 -7.27
N GLY A 41 32.85 -11.33 -6.29
CA GLY A 41 32.82 -10.72 -4.97
C GLY A 41 33.06 -11.73 -3.84
N LEU A 42 32.40 -11.51 -2.72
CA LEU A 42 32.51 -12.38 -1.55
C LEU A 42 31.90 -13.76 -1.81
N THR A 43 32.64 -14.81 -1.42
CA THR A 43 32.08 -16.18 -1.39
C THR A 43 31.26 -16.41 -0.13
N GLU A 44 31.77 -16.04 1.04
CA GLU A 44 31.01 -16.03 2.28
C GLU A 44 30.31 -14.65 2.39
N LEU A 45 28.97 -14.64 2.37
CA LEU A 45 28.17 -13.43 2.45
C LEU A 45 27.88 -13.07 3.92
N PRO A 46 27.58 -11.79 4.21
CA PRO A 46 27.07 -11.42 5.52
C PRO A 46 25.82 -12.21 5.90
N PRO A 47 25.55 -12.40 7.21
CA PRO A 47 24.34 -13.08 7.66
C PRO A 47 23.06 -12.47 7.04
N ALA A 48 22.15 -13.34 6.64
CA ALA A 48 20.89 -12.91 6.03
C ALA A 48 20.04 -12.12 7.03
N GLN A 49 19.41 -11.05 6.58
CA GLN A 49 18.49 -10.27 7.38
C GLN A 49 17.04 -10.75 7.12
N PRO A 50 16.26 -11.09 8.15
CA PRO A 50 14.87 -11.50 7.98
C PRO A 50 14.02 -10.36 7.44
N ALA A 51 12.86 -10.70 6.87
CA ALA A 51 11.86 -9.71 6.49
C ALA A 51 11.34 -8.99 7.74
N PHE A 52 11.19 -7.67 7.66
CA PHE A 52 10.61 -6.84 8.72
C PHE A 52 9.17 -7.26 9.06
N ILE A 53 8.37 -7.50 8.02
CA ILE A 53 7.03 -8.07 8.10
C ILE A 53 6.96 -9.24 7.14
N SER A 54 6.64 -10.43 7.65
CA SER A 54 6.44 -11.63 6.87
C SER A 54 5.11 -12.28 7.23
N TYR A 55 4.30 -12.59 6.23
CA TYR A 55 2.98 -13.18 6.43
C TYR A 55 2.71 -14.31 5.42
N PRO A 56 1.99 -15.37 5.83
CA PRO A 56 1.66 -16.51 4.98
C PRO A 56 0.47 -16.22 4.05
N TYR A 57 0.12 -17.17 3.19
CA TYR A 57 -1.15 -17.17 2.46
C TYR A 57 -2.36 -17.34 3.37
N GLY A 58 -2.22 -18.14 4.43
CA GLY A 58 -3.22 -18.33 5.49
C GLY A 58 -3.23 -17.19 6.51
N VAL A 59 -3.92 -17.44 7.62
CA VAL A 59 -3.93 -16.52 8.78
C VAL A 59 -2.51 -16.40 9.35
N SER A 60 -2.14 -15.18 9.70
CA SER A 60 -0.90 -14.89 10.42
C SER A 60 -1.21 -14.61 11.87
N ASP A 61 -0.69 -15.41 12.79
CA ASP A 61 -0.84 -15.17 14.23
C ASP A 61 -0.11 -13.88 14.66
N LYS A 62 0.98 -13.57 13.99
CA LYS A 62 1.81 -12.39 14.28
C LYS A 62 1.25 -11.09 13.68
N PHE A 63 0.56 -11.20 12.54
CA PHE A 63 0.02 -10.07 11.78
C PHE A 63 -1.41 -10.39 11.30
N PRO A 64 -2.38 -10.53 12.22
CA PRO A 64 -3.74 -10.92 11.86
C PRO A 64 -4.44 -9.89 10.96
N GLU A 65 -4.02 -8.62 11.01
CA GLU A 65 -4.60 -7.51 10.26
C GLU A 65 -4.42 -7.67 8.75
N VAL A 66 -3.39 -8.39 8.31
CA VAL A 66 -3.11 -8.59 6.88
C VAL A 66 -4.12 -9.52 6.20
N GLY A 67 -4.88 -10.33 6.98
CA GLY A 67 -5.86 -11.27 6.46
C GLY A 67 -5.22 -12.47 5.74
N THR A 68 -5.94 -13.07 4.79
CA THR A 68 -5.53 -14.26 4.03
C THR A 68 -5.56 -14.02 2.53
N GLY A 69 -4.99 -14.93 1.75
CA GLY A 69 -5.00 -14.90 0.28
C GLY A 69 -3.62 -14.76 -0.32
N SER A 70 -3.57 -14.54 -1.62
CA SER A 70 -2.33 -14.21 -2.34
C SER A 70 -1.65 -13.02 -1.69
N ARG A 71 -0.36 -12.87 -1.93
CA ARG A 71 0.45 -11.84 -1.31
C ARG A 71 1.43 -11.24 -2.30
N CYS A 72 1.42 -9.94 -2.37
CA CYS A 72 2.37 -9.17 -3.15
C CYS A 72 2.55 -7.80 -2.47
N ALA A 73 3.48 -7.75 -1.53
CA ALA A 73 3.74 -6.54 -0.75
C ALA A 73 4.28 -5.41 -1.63
N VAL A 74 3.73 -4.22 -1.46
CA VAL A 74 4.12 -2.98 -2.12
C VAL A 74 4.61 -2.01 -1.05
N GLY A 75 5.86 -1.58 -1.15
CA GLY A 75 6.41 -0.54 -0.29
C GLY A 75 5.81 0.83 -0.61
N GLY A 76 5.69 1.66 0.42
CA GLY A 76 5.23 3.03 0.29
C GLY A 76 6.07 3.98 1.15
N PRO A 77 5.64 5.23 1.32
CA PRO A 77 6.38 6.24 2.03
C PRO A 77 6.26 6.13 3.55
N VAL A 78 7.26 6.63 4.27
CA VAL A 78 7.11 7.03 5.67
C VAL A 78 6.61 8.48 5.68
N TYR A 79 5.58 8.76 6.48
CA TYR A 79 5.06 10.12 6.61
C TYR A 79 5.90 10.92 7.61
N HIS A 80 6.35 12.10 7.20
CA HIS A 80 6.98 13.08 8.07
C HIS A 80 6.27 14.43 7.93
N GLN A 81 5.77 14.94 9.04
CA GLN A 81 5.01 16.19 9.08
C GLN A 81 5.85 17.39 8.61
N ASP A 82 7.14 17.30 8.84
CA ASP A 82 8.11 18.33 8.43
C ASP A 82 8.21 18.49 6.91
N ASP A 83 7.96 17.45 6.14
CA ASP A 83 7.95 17.51 4.67
C ASP A 83 6.75 18.31 4.13
N PHE A 84 5.72 18.52 4.97
CA PHE A 84 4.44 19.10 4.59
C PHE A 84 4.03 20.32 5.43
N LYS A 85 4.99 21.02 6.06
CA LYS A 85 4.72 22.16 6.96
C LYS A 85 3.83 23.26 6.37
N ASN A 86 3.91 23.47 5.06
CA ASN A 86 3.15 24.49 4.35
C ASN A 86 2.02 23.91 3.49
N ALA A 87 1.81 22.60 3.55
CA ALA A 87 0.80 21.95 2.76
C ALA A 87 -0.59 22.11 3.40
N LYS A 88 -1.60 22.38 2.57
CA LYS A 88 -2.97 22.63 3.06
C LYS A 88 -3.67 21.35 3.54
N ARG A 89 -3.21 20.18 3.08
CA ARG A 89 -3.85 18.88 3.29
C ARG A 89 -2.90 17.86 3.92
N ALA A 90 -1.88 18.38 4.66
CA ALA A 90 -0.98 17.53 5.41
C ALA A 90 -1.75 16.62 6.35
N PHE A 91 -1.37 15.37 6.41
CA PHE A 91 -1.97 14.41 7.34
C PHE A 91 -1.68 14.81 8.79
N PRO A 92 -2.53 14.41 9.74
CA PRO A 92 -2.34 14.78 11.13
C PRO A 92 -1.09 14.13 11.74
N ALA A 93 -0.61 14.72 12.85
CA ALA A 93 0.54 14.23 13.61
C ALA A 93 0.42 12.75 14.05
N TYR A 94 -0.78 12.21 14.05
CA TYR A 94 -1.04 10.78 14.27
C TYR A 94 -0.23 9.88 13.32
N TYR A 95 0.05 10.34 12.10
CA TYR A 95 0.80 9.57 11.11
C TYR A 95 2.31 9.84 11.12
N GLU A 96 2.80 10.74 11.99
CA GLU A 96 4.24 11.03 12.09
C GLU A 96 5.06 9.77 12.31
N GLY A 97 6.06 9.55 11.45
CA GLY A 97 6.95 8.39 11.48
C GLY A 97 6.31 7.05 11.13
N LYS A 98 5.04 7.03 10.71
CA LYS A 98 4.38 5.79 10.27
C LYS A 98 4.71 5.49 8.82
N TRP A 99 4.99 4.23 8.55
CA TRP A 99 5.21 3.72 7.20
C TRP A 99 3.89 3.24 6.60
N LEU A 100 3.56 3.71 5.40
CA LEU A 100 2.44 3.20 4.62
C LEU A 100 2.93 2.11 3.67
N ALA A 101 2.29 0.95 3.72
CA ALA A 101 2.58 -0.16 2.82
C ALA A 101 1.27 -0.77 2.33
N ALA A 102 1.30 -1.39 1.15
CA ALA A 102 0.13 -2.05 0.58
C ALA A 102 0.41 -3.51 0.23
N ASP A 103 -0.63 -4.23 -0.09
CA ASP A 103 -0.53 -5.52 -0.77
C ASP A 103 -1.39 -5.48 -2.03
N LEU A 104 -0.76 -5.70 -3.18
CA LEU A 104 -1.42 -5.68 -4.48
C LEU A 104 -2.55 -6.71 -4.53
N SER A 105 -2.29 -7.95 -4.09
CA SER A 105 -3.25 -9.05 -4.19
C SER A 105 -4.40 -8.95 -3.18
N ARG A 106 -4.14 -8.37 -1.99
CA ARG A 106 -5.13 -8.23 -0.91
C ARG A 106 -5.81 -6.86 -0.91
N GLY A 107 -5.29 -5.91 -1.68
CA GLY A 107 -5.90 -4.60 -1.88
C GLY A 107 -5.99 -3.72 -0.63
N TRP A 108 -5.21 -4.01 0.42
CA TRP A 108 -5.15 -3.17 1.61
C TRP A 108 -3.99 -2.19 1.59
N ILE A 109 -4.14 -1.12 2.32
CA ILE A 109 -3.06 -0.24 2.74
C ILE A 109 -2.97 -0.31 4.26
N MET A 110 -1.77 -0.51 4.79
CA MET A 110 -1.47 -0.54 6.22
C MET A 110 -0.71 0.71 6.64
N SER A 111 -1.04 1.23 7.80
CA SER A 111 -0.27 2.23 8.53
C SER A 111 0.52 1.51 9.62
N ILE A 112 1.85 1.50 9.49
CA ILE A 112 2.76 0.69 10.29
C ILE A 112 3.55 1.61 11.20
N SER A 113 3.47 1.36 12.51
CA SER A 113 4.22 2.07 13.53
C SER A 113 5.51 1.32 13.88
N MET A 114 6.59 2.07 14.01
CA MET A 114 7.90 1.59 14.43
C MET A 114 8.30 2.23 15.75
N ASP A 115 9.18 1.56 16.50
CA ASP A 115 9.82 2.16 17.67
C ASP A 115 10.99 3.08 17.24
N LYS A 116 11.62 3.74 18.21
CA LYS A 116 12.77 4.64 17.98
C LYS A 116 14.00 3.95 17.38
N ASN A 117 14.05 2.62 17.41
CA ASN A 117 15.13 1.82 16.84
C ASN A 117 14.75 1.25 15.46
N GLY A 118 13.57 1.58 14.94
CA GLY A 118 13.05 1.08 13.68
C GLY A 118 12.42 -0.32 13.76
N ASN A 119 12.18 -0.88 14.95
CA ASN A 119 11.54 -2.17 15.08
C ASN A 119 10.02 -2.03 14.93
N TYR A 120 9.38 -3.09 14.45
CA TYR A 120 7.93 -3.18 14.36
C TYR A 120 7.27 -3.00 15.74
N LYS A 121 6.25 -2.16 15.80
CA LYS A 121 5.44 -1.93 17.01
C LYS A 121 3.99 -2.39 16.79
N SER A 122 3.34 -1.90 15.77
CA SER A 122 1.95 -2.24 15.44
C SER A 122 1.63 -1.86 13.99
N MET A 123 0.55 -2.42 13.45
CA MET A 123 -0.04 -1.97 12.20
C MET A 123 -1.56 -1.88 12.33
N GLU A 124 -2.15 -1.08 11.48
CA GLU A 124 -3.59 -0.90 11.36
C GLU A 124 -3.98 -0.66 9.91
N ARG A 125 -5.20 -0.96 9.55
CA ARG A 125 -5.74 -0.62 8.23
C ARG A 125 -5.79 0.90 8.08
N PHE A 126 -5.10 1.40 7.06
CA PHE A 126 -5.28 2.77 6.61
C PHE A 126 -6.56 2.83 5.78
N LEU A 127 -7.53 3.65 6.17
CA LEU A 127 -8.87 3.72 5.55
C LEU A 127 -9.54 2.34 5.41
N PRO A 128 -10.06 1.74 6.49
CA PRO A 128 -10.61 0.38 6.46
C PRO A 128 -11.76 0.17 5.46
N SER A 129 -12.50 1.24 5.12
CA SER A 129 -13.57 1.24 4.12
C SER A 129 -13.09 1.32 2.67
N TYR A 130 -11.81 1.61 2.44
CA TYR A 130 -11.22 1.68 1.11
C TYR A 130 -10.52 0.37 0.76
N GLN A 131 -10.97 -0.27 -0.31
CA GLN A 131 -10.35 -1.44 -0.89
C GLN A 131 -9.69 -1.02 -2.21
N ALA A 132 -8.37 -0.97 -2.22
CA ALA A 132 -7.61 -0.66 -3.43
C ALA A 132 -7.69 -1.82 -4.44
N ILE A 133 -7.72 -1.51 -5.72
CA ILE A 133 -7.77 -2.51 -6.79
C ILE A 133 -6.35 -2.71 -7.34
N GLU A 134 -5.66 -3.69 -6.79
CA GLU A 134 -4.28 -4.04 -7.16
C GLU A 134 -3.34 -2.82 -7.09
N PRO A 135 -3.11 -2.24 -5.89
CA PRO A 135 -2.22 -1.09 -5.72
C PRO A 135 -0.78 -1.47 -6.06
N ILE A 136 -0.12 -0.66 -6.90
CA ILE A 136 1.25 -0.89 -7.38
C ILE A 136 2.24 0.19 -6.95
N ASP A 137 1.77 1.36 -6.55
CA ASP A 137 2.62 2.42 -6.01
C ASP A 137 1.80 3.33 -5.08
N ILE A 138 2.47 3.89 -4.06
CA ILE A 138 1.89 4.82 -3.09
C ILE A 138 2.88 5.93 -2.81
N LYS A 139 2.47 7.19 -2.97
CA LYS A 139 3.32 8.35 -2.71
C LYS A 139 2.54 9.54 -2.18
N PHE A 140 3.19 10.36 -1.35
CA PHE A 140 2.66 11.68 -1.03
C PHE A 140 2.99 12.67 -2.14
N GLY A 141 2.01 13.50 -2.48
CA GLY A 141 2.19 14.66 -3.34
C GLY A 141 2.58 15.92 -2.55
N PRO A 142 2.90 17.01 -3.24
CA PRO A 142 3.43 18.24 -2.62
C PRO A 142 2.43 18.94 -1.68
N ASP A 143 1.14 18.71 -1.88
CA ASP A 143 0.07 19.27 -1.04
C ASP A 143 -0.26 18.43 0.19
N GLY A 144 0.47 17.33 0.42
CA GLY A 144 0.27 16.40 1.53
C GLY A 144 -0.76 15.31 1.25
N ASP A 145 -1.38 15.29 0.07
CA ASP A 145 -2.30 14.23 -0.34
C ASP A 145 -1.56 12.92 -0.60
N LEU A 146 -2.18 11.81 -0.27
CA LEU A 146 -1.66 10.49 -0.63
C LEU A 146 -2.21 10.05 -1.99
N TYR A 147 -1.33 9.66 -2.88
CA TYR A 147 -1.66 9.10 -4.18
C TYR A 147 -1.43 7.60 -4.19
N VAL A 148 -2.41 6.86 -4.70
CA VAL A 148 -2.35 5.41 -4.87
C VAL A 148 -2.56 5.10 -6.34
N LEU A 149 -1.58 4.45 -6.95
CA LEU A 149 -1.70 3.97 -8.32
C LEU A 149 -2.25 2.54 -8.30
N GLU A 150 -3.42 2.35 -8.90
CA GLU A 150 -4.10 1.07 -9.01
C GLU A 150 -3.96 0.49 -10.42
N TYR A 151 -3.48 -0.75 -10.52
CA TYR A 151 -3.33 -1.47 -11.78
C TYR A 151 -4.69 -1.82 -12.40
N GLY A 152 -5.69 -2.08 -11.56
CA GLY A 152 -7.00 -2.56 -11.96
C GLY A 152 -7.07 -4.09 -12.04
N SER A 153 -8.27 -4.63 -12.29
CA SER A 153 -8.56 -6.06 -12.13
C SER A 153 -8.12 -6.97 -13.29
N ASN A 154 -7.60 -6.42 -14.39
CA ASN A 154 -7.27 -7.21 -15.59
C ASN A 154 -5.76 -7.35 -15.78
N TRP A 155 -5.17 -8.46 -15.34
CA TRP A 155 -3.76 -8.76 -15.53
C TRP A 155 -3.37 -8.82 -17.02
N PHE A 156 -2.29 -8.11 -17.36
CA PHE A 156 -1.70 -8.07 -18.70
C PHE A 156 -2.65 -7.63 -19.83
N ARG A 157 -3.77 -6.97 -19.48
CA ARG A 157 -4.76 -6.44 -20.41
C ARG A 157 -5.18 -5.04 -20.01
N LYS A 158 -5.82 -4.31 -20.93
CA LYS A 158 -6.47 -3.05 -20.58
C LYS A 158 -7.49 -3.29 -19.45
N SER A 159 -7.39 -2.50 -18.42
CA SER A 159 -8.32 -2.51 -17.30
C SER A 159 -9.03 -1.16 -17.22
N ASP A 160 -10.36 -1.16 -17.36
CA ASP A 160 -11.16 0.07 -17.36
C ASP A 160 -11.29 0.68 -15.93
N ASN A 161 -10.91 -0.08 -14.90
CA ASN A 161 -10.88 0.37 -13.51
C ASN A 161 -9.46 0.65 -12.99
N ALA A 162 -8.43 0.63 -13.86
CA ALA A 162 -7.11 1.17 -13.55
C ALA A 162 -7.21 2.69 -13.33
N LYS A 163 -6.64 3.19 -12.25
CA LYS A 163 -6.78 4.62 -11.88
C LYS A 163 -5.67 5.10 -10.96
N LEU A 164 -5.51 6.41 -10.92
CA LEU A 164 -4.78 7.11 -9.87
C LEU A 164 -5.79 7.66 -8.87
N VAL A 165 -5.72 7.18 -7.64
CA VAL A 165 -6.56 7.65 -6.54
C VAL A 165 -5.81 8.70 -5.74
N ARG A 166 -6.47 9.80 -5.42
CA ARG A 166 -5.97 10.83 -4.49
C ARG A 166 -6.78 10.77 -3.20
N ILE A 167 -6.10 10.62 -2.10
CA ILE A 167 -6.65 10.58 -0.75
C ILE A 167 -6.25 11.87 -0.05
N GLU A 168 -7.23 12.70 0.25
CA GLU A 168 -7.07 13.98 0.89
C GLU A 168 -7.39 13.88 2.39
N TYR A 169 -6.58 14.50 3.23
CA TYR A 169 -6.97 14.77 4.60
C TYR A 169 -7.66 16.13 4.68
N ASN A 170 -8.78 16.18 5.36
CA ASN A 170 -9.49 17.40 5.66
C ASN A 170 -9.80 17.50 7.16
N SER A 171 -9.37 18.57 7.81
CA SER A 171 -9.47 18.76 9.26
C SER A 171 -10.77 19.46 9.66
N GLY A 172 -11.85 19.27 8.97
CA GLY A 172 -13.12 19.92 9.30
C GLY A 172 -14.24 19.58 8.33
N ASN A 173 -15.39 20.16 8.58
CA ASN A 173 -16.54 20.03 7.70
C ASN A 173 -16.26 20.73 6.36
N ARG A 174 -16.42 20.02 5.27
CA ARG A 174 -16.28 20.56 3.90
C ARG A 174 -17.55 21.28 3.48
N THR A 175 -17.38 22.35 2.72
CA THR A 175 -18.54 22.96 2.07
C THR A 175 -19.13 21.98 1.06
N PRO A 176 -20.44 21.66 1.16
CA PRO A 176 -21.08 20.77 0.19
C PRO A 176 -20.97 21.30 -1.24
N VAL A 177 -20.74 20.39 -2.18
CA VAL A 177 -20.78 20.72 -3.62
C VAL A 177 -22.23 20.71 -4.08
N VAL A 178 -22.85 21.89 -4.07
CA VAL A 178 -24.27 22.06 -4.40
C VAL A 178 -24.50 21.95 -5.91
N LYS A 179 -25.46 21.11 -6.30
CA LYS A 179 -26.00 21.03 -7.66
C LYS A 179 -27.49 21.30 -7.59
N ALA A 180 -27.87 22.53 -7.94
CA ALA A 180 -29.28 22.93 -8.04
C ALA A 180 -29.76 22.95 -9.50
N LYS A 181 -30.88 22.34 -9.79
CA LYS A 181 -31.52 22.35 -11.10
C LYS A 181 -32.99 22.75 -10.96
N ALA A 182 -33.48 23.57 -11.89
CA ALA A 182 -34.87 23.86 -12.06
C ALA A 182 -35.44 23.14 -13.28
N SER A 183 -36.68 22.66 -13.22
CA SER A 183 -37.35 21.99 -14.36
C SER A 183 -37.58 22.92 -15.55
N ALA A 184 -37.69 24.24 -15.30
CA ALA A 184 -37.78 25.27 -16.32
C ALA A 184 -37.28 26.61 -15.77
N SER A 185 -36.79 27.48 -16.64
CA SER A 185 -36.27 28.81 -16.31
C SER A 185 -37.31 29.95 -16.50
N GLY A 186 -38.47 29.65 -17.09
CA GLY A 186 -39.52 30.60 -17.32
C GLY A 186 -40.79 29.94 -17.90
N GLY A 187 -41.92 30.60 -17.80
CA GLY A 187 -43.20 30.12 -18.33
C GLY A 187 -44.34 31.13 -18.10
N ALA A 188 -45.52 30.85 -18.69
CA ALA A 188 -46.74 31.65 -18.48
C ALA A 188 -47.34 31.38 -17.08
N LEU A 189 -47.98 32.38 -16.49
CA LEU A 189 -48.65 32.22 -15.20
C LEU A 189 -50.00 31.46 -15.32
N PRO A 190 -50.32 30.57 -14.34
CA PRO A 190 -49.51 30.19 -13.18
C PRO A 190 -48.31 29.31 -13.54
N PHE A 191 -47.08 29.70 -13.16
CA PHE A 191 -45.83 29.02 -13.49
C PHE A 191 -45.44 28.09 -12.34
N LYS A 192 -45.39 26.77 -12.61
CA LYS A 192 -44.93 25.74 -11.67
C LYS A 192 -43.53 25.30 -12.08
N VAL A 193 -42.60 25.36 -11.13
CA VAL A 193 -41.24 24.89 -11.33
C VAL A 193 -40.90 23.87 -10.24
N GLN A 194 -40.28 22.78 -10.62
CA GLN A 194 -39.67 21.82 -9.69
C GLN A 194 -38.20 22.15 -9.53
N LEU A 195 -37.76 22.23 -8.29
CA LEU A 195 -36.34 22.36 -7.95
C LEU A 195 -35.81 21.00 -7.51
N SER A 196 -34.60 20.68 -7.91
CA SER A 196 -33.94 19.46 -7.54
C SER A 196 -32.50 19.77 -7.09
N SER A 197 -32.10 19.16 -5.99
CA SER A 197 -30.72 19.14 -5.50
C SER A 197 -29.98 17.84 -5.85
N ALA A 198 -30.54 17.02 -6.73
CA ALA A 198 -29.97 15.75 -7.13
C ALA A 198 -28.54 15.93 -7.69
N GLY A 199 -27.59 15.23 -7.09
CA GLY A 199 -26.15 15.32 -7.37
C GLY A 199 -25.39 16.33 -6.51
N THR A 200 -26.06 16.98 -5.52
CA THR A 200 -25.34 17.62 -4.41
C THR A 200 -24.60 16.55 -3.61
N ILE A 201 -23.36 16.82 -3.29
CA ILE A 201 -22.49 15.90 -2.53
C ILE A 201 -21.99 16.64 -1.30
N ASP A 202 -22.24 16.05 -0.14
CA ASP A 202 -21.55 16.35 1.10
C ASP A 202 -20.58 15.21 1.40
N TYR A 203 -19.29 15.54 1.53
CA TYR A 203 -18.24 14.55 1.76
C TYR A 203 -18.05 14.19 3.24
N ASP A 204 -18.73 14.87 4.14
CA ASP A 204 -18.56 14.75 5.58
C ASP A 204 -19.86 14.32 6.29
N GLY A 205 -20.95 14.21 5.56
CA GLY A 205 -22.30 13.88 6.05
C GLY A 205 -22.81 12.50 5.66
#